data_3c810dc6c24c820ab150138350f237ef
#
_entry.id   3c810dc6c24c820ab150138350f237ef
#
_cell.length_a   1.000
_cell.length_b   1.000
_cell.length_c   1.000
_cell.angle_alpha   90.00
_cell.angle_beta   90.00
_cell.angle_gamma   90.00
#
_symmetry.space_group_name_H-M   'P 1'
#
loop_
_entity.id
_entity.type
_entity.pdbx_description
1 polymer ?
#
loop_
_entity_poly.entity_id
_entity_poly.type
_entity_poly.pdbx_seq_one_letter_code
_entity_poly.pdbx_strand_id
1 'polypeptide(L)'
;MIVSGELPAGERLVEIPTAERLGVSRMPVRMAFRTLEQEGLLSKNEGRGYTVRTVTGEEIAGAVEVRGVLEGLAARQAAERGLDPTTQEALQQCLATGDVLFAKGYVTEEDMEVYHDFNRRFHQVIIEASGNPAISHALARNDHLPFASVSSLAVDRNDMAREYRRFNFAHMQHHAIVDALVNRQGARAEALMREHANATMRYADLFGSPHIDHEGLKVIRDM
;
A
#
# COMPACT_ATOMS: atom_id res chain seq x y z
N MET A 1 1.50 -13.61 -10.04
CA MET A 1 2.72 -14.06 -10.75
C MET A 1 3.76 -12.94 -10.91
N ILE A 2 3.48 -11.79 -11.52
CA ILE A 2 4.47 -10.67 -11.60
C ILE A 2 4.79 -10.16 -10.20
N VAL A 3 3.78 -9.87 -9.43
CA VAL A 3 3.89 -9.32 -8.09
C VAL A 3 4.46 -10.32 -7.07
N SER A 4 4.20 -11.62 -7.24
CA SER A 4 4.80 -12.68 -6.41
C SER A 4 6.23 -13.06 -6.80
N GLY A 5 6.77 -12.47 -7.88
CA GLY A 5 8.09 -12.78 -8.40
C GLY A 5 8.19 -14.07 -9.23
N GLU A 6 7.09 -14.79 -9.43
CA GLU A 6 7.05 -15.95 -10.33
C GLU A 6 7.35 -15.60 -11.79
N LEU A 7 7.05 -14.37 -12.18
CA LEU A 7 7.45 -13.74 -13.43
C LEU A 7 8.38 -12.57 -13.05
N PRO A 8 9.69 -12.80 -13.06
CA PRO A 8 10.66 -11.81 -12.57
C PRO A 8 10.74 -10.60 -13.50
N ALA A 9 11.18 -9.47 -12.93
CA ALA A 9 11.48 -8.26 -13.69
C ALA A 9 12.47 -8.57 -14.84
N GLY A 10 12.19 -8.04 -16.02
CA GLY A 10 12.96 -8.29 -17.24
C GLY A 10 12.54 -9.57 -18.00
N GLU A 11 11.67 -10.41 -17.45
CA GLU A 11 11.19 -11.59 -18.18
C GLU A 11 10.37 -11.18 -19.40
N ARG A 12 10.69 -11.81 -20.53
CA ARG A 12 9.97 -11.60 -21.78
C ARG A 12 8.76 -12.53 -21.89
N LEU A 13 7.59 -11.95 -22.01
CA LEU A 13 6.31 -12.65 -22.12
C LEU A 13 5.78 -12.58 -23.56
N VAL A 14 5.38 -13.73 -24.10
CA VAL A 14 4.78 -13.84 -25.45
C VAL A 14 3.46 -14.60 -25.32
N GLU A 15 2.42 -14.15 -26.04
CA GLU A 15 1.04 -14.65 -25.90
C GLU A 15 0.93 -16.18 -25.97
N ILE A 16 1.59 -16.82 -26.97
CA ILE A 16 1.45 -18.28 -27.19
C ILE A 16 2.10 -19.08 -26.07
N PRO A 17 3.40 -18.92 -25.74
CA PRO A 17 4.03 -19.66 -24.67
C PRO A 17 3.36 -19.44 -23.29
N THR A 18 2.91 -18.18 -23.05
CA THR A 18 2.21 -17.88 -21.78
C THR A 18 0.85 -18.55 -21.71
N ALA A 19 0.09 -18.60 -22.80
CA ALA A 19 -1.18 -19.30 -22.87
C ALA A 19 -1.02 -20.81 -22.62
N GLU A 20 0.00 -21.43 -23.22
CA GLU A 20 0.35 -22.83 -23.02
C GLU A 20 0.76 -23.11 -21.57
N ARG A 21 1.63 -22.27 -20.98
CA ARG A 21 2.07 -22.36 -19.57
C ARG A 21 0.90 -22.28 -18.59
N LEU A 22 -0.11 -21.42 -18.88
CA LEU A 22 -1.28 -21.20 -18.01
C LEU A 22 -2.45 -22.14 -18.32
N GLY A 23 -2.38 -22.96 -19.36
CA GLY A 23 -3.47 -23.86 -19.77
C GLY A 23 -4.74 -23.13 -20.25
N VAL A 24 -4.60 -21.93 -20.83
CA VAL A 24 -5.71 -21.09 -21.31
C VAL A 24 -5.58 -20.75 -22.80
N SER A 25 -6.63 -20.21 -23.41
CA SER A 25 -6.58 -19.70 -24.78
C SER A 25 -5.78 -18.38 -24.88
N ARG A 26 -5.36 -18.02 -26.09
CA ARG A 26 -4.55 -16.81 -26.35
C ARG A 26 -5.29 -15.50 -26.04
N MET A 27 -6.61 -15.48 -26.22
CA MET A 27 -7.41 -14.23 -26.08
C MET A 27 -7.34 -13.65 -24.66
N PRO A 28 -7.62 -14.42 -23.57
CA PRO A 28 -7.49 -13.89 -22.21
C PRO A 28 -6.06 -13.44 -21.88
N VAL A 29 -5.01 -14.12 -22.37
CA VAL A 29 -3.62 -13.69 -22.16
C VAL A 29 -3.34 -12.36 -22.83
N ARG A 30 -3.81 -12.17 -24.07
CA ARG A 30 -3.70 -10.90 -24.78
C ARG A 30 -4.38 -9.75 -24.03
N MET A 31 -5.59 -10.01 -23.52
CA MET A 31 -6.32 -9.01 -22.73
C MET A 31 -5.57 -8.68 -21.45
N ALA A 32 -5.11 -9.70 -20.71
CA ALA A 32 -4.31 -9.51 -19.51
C ALA A 32 -3.02 -8.69 -19.78
N PHE A 33 -2.30 -8.99 -20.86
CA PHE A 33 -1.10 -8.23 -21.21
C PHE A 33 -1.39 -6.75 -21.51
N ARG A 34 -2.49 -6.45 -22.18
CA ARG A 34 -2.91 -5.06 -22.42
C ARG A 34 -3.27 -4.34 -21.14
N THR A 35 -4.02 -5.01 -20.24
CA THR A 35 -4.35 -4.45 -18.93
C THR A 35 -3.08 -4.20 -18.12
N LEU A 36 -2.19 -5.17 -18.02
CA LEU A 36 -0.92 -5.04 -17.29
C LEU A 36 0.03 -3.99 -17.90
N GLU A 37 -0.01 -3.77 -19.23
CA GLU A 37 0.69 -2.67 -19.89
C GLU A 37 0.11 -1.32 -19.49
N GLN A 38 -1.23 -1.19 -19.48
CA GLN A 38 -1.91 0.02 -19.03
C GLN A 38 -1.67 0.33 -17.55
N GLU A 39 -1.55 -0.72 -16.75
CA GLU A 39 -1.19 -0.65 -15.32
C GLU A 39 0.31 -0.41 -15.08
N GLY A 40 1.13 -0.38 -16.12
CA GLY A 40 2.57 -0.13 -15.99
C GLY A 40 3.37 -1.29 -15.42
N LEU A 41 2.82 -2.51 -15.37
CA LEU A 41 3.51 -3.74 -14.94
C LEU A 41 4.25 -4.42 -16.09
N LEU A 42 3.80 -4.21 -17.32
CA LEU A 42 4.45 -4.68 -18.53
C LEU A 42 4.81 -3.51 -19.44
N SER A 43 5.90 -3.65 -20.18
CA SER A 43 6.25 -2.78 -21.31
C SER A 43 6.14 -3.57 -22.61
N LYS A 44 5.51 -2.97 -23.62
CA LYS A 44 5.42 -3.56 -24.94
C LYS A 44 6.78 -3.48 -25.64
N ASN A 45 7.23 -4.60 -26.22
CA ASN A 45 8.48 -4.64 -26.96
C ASN A 45 8.30 -4.07 -28.38
N GLU A 46 9.38 -3.55 -29.00
CA GLU A 46 9.38 -3.10 -30.40
C GLU A 46 9.00 -4.22 -31.39
N GLY A 47 9.18 -5.49 -30.97
CA GLY A 47 8.76 -6.67 -31.73
C GLY A 47 7.51 -7.32 -31.17
N ARG A 48 7.53 -8.66 -31.03
CA ARG A 48 6.42 -9.42 -30.44
C ARG A 48 6.60 -9.59 -28.93
N GLY A 49 5.52 -9.39 -28.18
CA GLY A 49 5.42 -9.67 -26.74
C GLY A 49 5.67 -8.45 -25.86
N TYR A 50 5.83 -8.72 -24.60
CA TYR A 50 5.95 -7.77 -23.50
C TYR A 50 7.12 -8.16 -22.61
N THR A 51 7.64 -7.20 -21.86
CA THR A 51 8.65 -7.44 -20.82
C THR A 51 8.10 -7.01 -19.48
N VAL A 52 8.30 -7.82 -18.44
CA VAL A 52 7.96 -7.47 -17.06
C VAL A 52 8.81 -6.25 -16.65
N ARG A 53 8.17 -5.16 -16.25
CA ARG A 53 8.89 -3.94 -15.87
C ARG A 53 9.59 -4.11 -14.53
N THR A 54 10.75 -3.48 -14.42
CA THR A 54 11.35 -3.20 -13.12
C THR A 54 10.76 -1.89 -12.62
N VAL A 55 10.07 -1.92 -11.47
CA VAL A 55 9.62 -0.70 -10.80
C VAL A 55 10.79 -0.13 -10.02
N THR A 56 11.12 1.12 -10.26
CA THR A 56 12.24 1.80 -9.59
C THR A 56 11.83 2.36 -8.24
N GLY A 57 12.80 2.57 -7.34
CA GLY A 57 12.56 3.25 -6.06
C GLY A 57 12.00 4.66 -6.24
N GLU A 58 12.38 5.37 -7.30
CA GLU A 58 11.87 6.70 -7.64
C GLU A 58 10.38 6.64 -8.03
N GLU A 59 9.97 5.65 -8.84
CA GLU A 59 8.57 5.44 -9.19
C GLU A 59 7.73 5.11 -7.95
N ILE A 60 8.25 4.30 -7.04
CA ILE A 60 7.58 3.98 -5.77
C ILE A 60 7.44 5.25 -4.91
N ALA A 61 8.51 6.02 -4.76
CA ALA A 61 8.49 7.26 -3.98
C ALA A 61 7.48 8.26 -4.55
N GLY A 62 7.45 8.45 -5.87
CA GLY A 62 6.47 9.30 -6.53
C GLY A 62 5.03 8.83 -6.32
N ALA A 63 4.77 7.53 -6.38
CA ALA A 63 3.44 6.97 -6.14
C ALA A 63 3.00 7.12 -4.68
N VAL A 64 3.92 6.96 -3.71
CA VAL A 64 3.65 7.23 -2.28
C VAL A 64 3.35 8.71 -2.04
N GLU A 65 4.05 9.63 -2.72
CA GLU A 65 3.77 11.06 -2.61
C GLU A 65 2.37 11.39 -3.13
N VAL A 66 1.99 10.88 -4.30
CA VAL A 66 0.62 11.05 -4.86
C VAL A 66 -0.42 10.47 -3.91
N ARG A 67 -0.20 9.26 -3.37
CA ARG A 67 -1.07 8.66 -2.37
C ARG A 67 -1.24 9.57 -1.16
N GLY A 68 -0.14 10.08 -0.60
CA GLY A 68 -0.16 10.98 0.55
C GLY A 68 -0.99 12.25 0.31
N VAL A 69 -0.93 12.83 -0.89
CA VAL A 69 -1.76 13.99 -1.27
C VAL A 69 -3.23 13.61 -1.32
N LEU A 70 -3.59 12.49 -1.93
CA LEU A 70 -4.98 12.05 -2.08
C LEU A 70 -5.61 11.62 -0.75
N GLU A 71 -4.89 10.85 0.05
CA GLU A 71 -5.34 10.44 1.39
C GLU A 71 -5.38 11.63 2.35
N GLY A 72 -4.44 12.56 2.25
CA GLY A 72 -4.48 13.83 2.99
C GLY A 72 -5.70 14.65 2.67
N LEU A 73 -6.06 14.77 1.39
CA LEU A 73 -7.30 15.43 0.96
C LEU A 73 -8.53 14.70 1.52
N ALA A 74 -8.53 13.37 1.51
CA ALA A 74 -9.61 12.57 2.10
C ALA A 74 -9.75 12.85 3.60
N ALA A 75 -8.65 12.84 4.35
CA ALA A 75 -8.65 13.11 5.78
C ALA A 75 -9.16 14.53 6.10
N ARG A 76 -8.75 15.54 5.33
CA ARG A 76 -9.29 16.91 5.47
C ARG A 76 -10.79 16.95 5.27
N GLN A 77 -11.28 16.39 4.17
CA GLN A 77 -12.71 16.41 3.85
C GLN A 77 -13.54 15.63 4.87
N ALA A 78 -13.04 14.49 5.36
CA ALA A 78 -13.68 13.72 6.42
C ALA A 78 -13.77 14.53 7.72
N ALA A 79 -12.69 15.21 8.13
CA ALA A 79 -12.68 16.09 9.31
C ALA A 79 -13.66 17.25 9.17
N GLU A 80 -13.65 17.95 8.04
CA GLU A 80 -14.53 19.11 7.77
C GLU A 80 -16.01 18.72 7.75
N ARG A 81 -16.35 17.57 7.20
CA ARG A 81 -17.71 17.02 7.21
C ARG A 81 -18.17 16.61 8.62
N GLY A 82 -17.23 16.14 9.43
CA GLY A 82 -17.49 15.49 10.72
C GLY A 82 -17.82 14.02 10.53
N LEU A 83 -17.31 13.21 11.44
CA LEU A 83 -17.50 11.76 11.41
C LEU A 83 -18.85 11.39 12.07
N ASP A 84 -19.59 10.49 11.45
CA ASP A 84 -20.73 9.85 12.10
C ASP A 84 -20.26 8.82 13.15
N PRO A 85 -21.16 8.39 14.08
CA PRO A 85 -20.78 7.46 15.15
C PRO A 85 -20.23 6.13 14.65
N THR A 86 -20.75 5.58 13.56
CA THR A 86 -20.30 4.31 12.99
C THR A 86 -18.87 4.43 12.44
N THR A 87 -18.57 5.52 11.76
CA THR A 87 -17.22 5.84 11.26
C THR A 87 -16.24 6.02 12.42
N GLN A 88 -16.63 6.74 13.48
CA GLN A 88 -15.79 6.90 14.67
C GLN A 88 -15.51 5.55 15.35
N GLU A 89 -16.51 4.71 15.51
CA GLU A 89 -16.36 3.37 16.08
C GLU A 89 -15.41 2.50 15.25
N ALA A 90 -15.53 2.51 13.92
CA ALA A 90 -14.66 1.76 13.03
C ALA A 90 -13.18 2.19 13.16
N LEU A 91 -12.91 3.50 13.25
CA LEU A 91 -11.56 4.01 13.49
C LEU A 91 -11.03 3.63 14.85
N GLN A 92 -11.85 3.71 15.92
CA GLN A 92 -11.45 3.30 17.26
C GLN A 92 -11.13 1.80 17.34
N GLN A 93 -11.87 0.95 16.62
CA GLN A 93 -11.58 -0.48 16.53
C GLN A 93 -10.21 -0.72 15.86
N CYS A 94 -9.87 0.02 14.79
CA CYS A 94 -8.56 -0.06 14.18
C CYS A 94 -7.44 0.33 15.16
N LEU A 95 -7.63 1.42 15.94
CA LEU A 95 -6.68 1.84 16.96
C LEU A 95 -6.52 0.80 18.05
N ALA A 96 -7.62 0.29 18.61
CA ALA A 96 -7.59 -0.72 19.67
C ALA A 96 -6.89 -2.01 19.23
N THR A 97 -7.09 -2.44 17.97
CA THR A 97 -6.40 -3.61 17.41
C THR A 97 -4.89 -3.38 17.35
N GLY A 98 -4.45 -2.22 16.88
CA GLY A 98 -3.05 -1.86 16.85
C GLY A 98 -2.43 -1.72 18.24
N ASP A 99 -3.15 -1.10 19.20
CA ASP A 99 -2.69 -0.97 20.59
C ASP A 99 -2.40 -2.34 21.22
N VAL A 100 -3.29 -3.30 21.03
CA VAL A 100 -3.11 -4.68 21.51
C VAL A 100 -1.90 -5.34 20.82
N LEU A 101 -1.78 -5.17 19.49
CA LEU A 101 -0.70 -5.77 18.71
C LEU A 101 0.67 -5.26 19.17
N PHE A 102 0.82 -3.94 19.38
CA PHE A 102 2.11 -3.34 19.73
C PHE A 102 2.43 -3.33 21.22
N ALA A 103 1.46 -3.55 22.10
CA ALA A 103 1.65 -3.56 23.57
C ALA A 103 2.70 -4.57 24.05
N LYS A 104 2.94 -5.65 23.30
CA LYS A 104 3.91 -6.69 23.64
C LYS A 104 5.38 -6.29 23.39
N GLY A 105 5.65 -5.18 22.71
CA GLY A 105 6.99 -4.64 22.48
C GLY A 105 7.78 -5.32 21.34
N TYR A 106 7.19 -6.23 20.61
CA TYR A 106 7.75 -6.89 19.43
C TYR A 106 6.64 -7.28 18.46
N VAL A 107 7.00 -7.73 17.27
CA VAL A 107 6.06 -8.26 16.27
C VAL A 107 6.57 -9.56 15.66
N THR A 108 5.62 -10.40 15.23
CA THR A 108 5.86 -11.64 14.48
C THR A 108 5.36 -11.48 13.04
N GLU A 109 5.57 -12.49 12.19
CA GLU A 109 5.02 -12.46 10.83
C GLU A 109 3.48 -12.49 10.82
N GLU A 110 2.87 -13.24 11.74
CA GLU A 110 1.42 -13.29 11.90
C GLU A 110 0.85 -11.94 12.32
N ASP A 111 1.57 -11.21 13.17
CA ASP A 111 1.20 -9.86 13.55
C ASP A 111 1.19 -8.89 12.36
N MET A 112 2.04 -9.12 11.39
CA MET A 112 2.09 -8.27 10.20
C MET A 112 0.86 -8.45 9.30
N GLU A 113 0.25 -9.62 9.29
CA GLU A 113 -1.02 -9.86 8.61
C GLU A 113 -2.16 -9.10 9.33
N VAL A 114 -2.19 -9.17 10.66
CA VAL A 114 -3.16 -8.39 11.47
C VAL A 114 -2.95 -6.88 11.27
N TYR A 115 -1.68 -6.43 11.26
CA TYR A 115 -1.36 -5.02 10.98
C TYR A 115 -1.86 -4.60 9.61
N HIS A 116 -1.58 -5.38 8.57
CA HIS A 116 -2.02 -5.11 7.20
C HIS A 116 -3.54 -4.91 7.12
N ASP A 117 -4.31 -5.80 7.73
CA ASP A 117 -5.76 -5.76 7.67
C ASP A 117 -6.35 -4.51 8.34
N PHE A 118 -5.96 -4.20 9.59
CA PHE A 118 -6.51 -3.03 10.25
C PHE A 118 -5.96 -1.72 9.65
N ASN A 119 -4.71 -1.69 9.18
CA ASN A 119 -4.13 -0.53 8.49
C ASN A 119 -4.91 -0.20 7.22
N ARG A 120 -5.14 -1.21 6.38
CA ARG A 120 -5.96 -1.07 5.16
C ARG A 120 -7.37 -0.58 5.49
N ARG A 121 -8.01 -1.18 6.51
CA ARG A 121 -9.34 -0.75 6.97
C ARG A 121 -9.35 0.70 7.46
N PHE A 122 -8.33 1.11 8.20
CA PHE A 122 -8.18 2.49 8.70
C PHE A 122 -8.19 3.51 7.55
N HIS A 123 -7.35 3.31 6.54
CA HIS A 123 -7.28 4.19 5.38
C HIS A 123 -8.60 4.19 4.59
N GLN A 124 -9.18 3.02 4.38
CA GLN A 124 -10.45 2.88 3.66
C GLN A 124 -11.58 3.66 4.34
N VAL A 125 -11.72 3.56 5.66
CA VAL A 125 -12.74 4.28 6.44
C VAL A 125 -12.61 5.80 6.24
N ILE A 126 -11.38 6.33 6.26
CA ILE A 126 -11.14 7.77 6.06
C ILE A 126 -11.49 8.19 4.63
N ILE A 127 -11.11 7.39 3.63
CA ILE A 127 -11.42 7.65 2.23
C ILE A 127 -12.94 7.67 2.01
N GLU A 128 -13.66 6.70 2.56
CA GLU A 128 -15.12 6.62 2.50
C GLU A 128 -15.79 7.82 3.19
N ALA A 129 -15.31 8.19 4.39
CA ALA A 129 -15.79 9.34 5.17
C ALA A 129 -15.57 10.69 4.47
N SER A 130 -14.59 10.79 3.58
CA SER A 130 -14.39 11.97 2.75
C SER A 130 -15.62 12.27 1.87
N GLY A 131 -16.41 11.25 1.52
CA GLY A 131 -17.55 11.35 0.62
C GLY A 131 -17.18 11.80 -0.80
N ASN A 132 -15.93 11.64 -1.20
CA ASN A 132 -15.41 12.04 -2.51
C ASN A 132 -14.98 10.79 -3.32
N PRO A 133 -15.84 10.25 -4.20
CA PRO A 133 -15.53 9.05 -4.95
C PRO A 133 -14.37 9.23 -5.95
N ALA A 134 -14.03 10.47 -6.32
CA ALA A 134 -12.89 10.70 -7.21
C ALA A 134 -11.56 10.34 -6.55
N ILE A 135 -11.46 10.45 -5.21
CA ILE A 135 -10.25 10.06 -4.47
C ILE A 135 -10.04 8.55 -4.55
N SER A 136 -11.06 7.74 -4.23
CA SER A 136 -10.95 6.28 -4.31
C SER A 136 -10.64 5.79 -5.73
N HIS A 137 -11.26 6.39 -6.76
CA HIS A 137 -10.97 6.07 -8.15
C HIS A 137 -9.53 6.44 -8.57
N ALA A 138 -9.00 7.55 -8.06
CA ALA A 138 -7.63 7.96 -8.35
C ALA A 138 -6.60 7.06 -7.63
N LEU A 139 -6.86 6.69 -6.37
CA LEU A 139 -6.02 5.77 -5.59
C LEU A 139 -5.97 4.37 -6.22
N ALA A 140 -7.12 3.84 -6.66
CA ALA A 140 -7.19 2.54 -7.31
C ALA A 140 -6.29 2.42 -8.55
N ARG A 141 -5.96 3.53 -9.21
CA ARG A 141 -5.00 3.54 -10.33
C ARG A 141 -3.54 3.34 -9.90
N ASN A 142 -3.23 3.59 -8.63
CA ASN A 142 -1.88 3.39 -8.07
C ASN A 142 -1.75 2.05 -7.34
N ASP A 143 -2.84 1.34 -7.06
CA ASP A 143 -2.85 0.11 -6.27
C ASP A 143 -2.09 -1.05 -6.93
N HIS A 144 -1.89 -1.00 -8.23
CA HIS A 144 -1.12 -2.00 -8.97
C HIS A 144 0.40 -1.80 -8.88
N LEU A 145 0.87 -0.61 -8.47
CA LEU A 145 2.30 -0.40 -8.26
C LEU A 145 2.76 -1.09 -6.98
N PRO A 146 3.77 -1.98 -7.06
CA PRO A 146 4.31 -2.63 -5.88
C PRO A 146 4.72 -1.61 -4.83
N PHE A 147 4.36 -1.84 -3.56
CA PHE A 147 4.73 -1.00 -2.39
C PHE A 147 4.13 0.42 -2.34
N ALA A 148 3.40 0.87 -3.35
CA ALA A 148 2.79 2.20 -3.39
C ALA A 148 1.39 2.25 -2.79
N SER A 149 0.78 1.11 -2.51
CA SER A 149 -0.58 0.97 -1.98
C SER A 149 -0.58 0.55 -0.51
N VAL A 150 -1.60 0.97 0.24
CA VAL A 150 -1.87 0.45 1.59
C VAL A 150 -2.29 -1.03 1.58
N SER A 151 -2.74 -1.55 0.44
CA SER A 151 -3.02 -2.97 0.22
C SER A 151 -1.78 -3.82 -0.08
N SER A 152 -0.58 -3.23 0.02
CA SER A 152 0.69 -3.93 -0.20
C SER A 152 1.69 -3.55 0.88
N LEU A 153 1.98 -4.49 1.78
CA LEU A 153 2.91 -4.32 2.89
C LEU A 153 4.19 -5.11 2.63
N ALA A 154 5.34 -4.41 2.64
CA ALA A 154 6.64 -5.06 2.60
C ALA A 154 7.20 -5.22 4.02
N VAL A 155 7.64 -6.42 4.36
CA VAL A 155 8.19 -6.79 5.67
C VAL A 155 9.54 -7.44 5.49
N ASP A 156 10.57 -6.92 6.17
CA ASP A 156 11.88 -7.55 6.26
C ASP A 156 11.89 -8.57 7.41
N ARG A 157 11.84 -9.86 7.05
CA ARG A 157 11.84 -10.97 7.99
C ARG A 157 13.14 -11.10 8.77
N ASN A 158 14.24 -10.53 8.26
CA ASN A 158 15.55 -10.63 8.89
C ASN A 158 15.72 -9.62 10.02
N ASP A 159 14.88 -8.56 10.09
CA ASP A 159 14.93 -7.54 11.14
C ASP A 159 13.53 -7.15 11.66
N MET A 160 12.89 -8.09 12.34
CA MET A 160 11.56 -7.87 12.96
C MET A 160 11.58 -6.80 14.06
N ALA A 161 12.73 -6.54 14.69
CA ALA A 161 12.85 -5.45 15.66
C ALA A 161 12.77 -4.08 14.99
N ARG A 162 13.32 -3.94 13.79
CA ARG A 162 13.18 -2.74 12.95
C ARG A 162 11.74 -2.59 12.48
N GLU A 163 11.10 -3.68 12.03
CA GLU A 163 9.72 -3.68 11.61
C GLU A 163 8.78 -3.27 12.75
N TYR A 164 9.00 -3.75 13.97
CA TYR A 164 8.27 -3.30 15.15
C TYR A 164 8.34 -1.78 15.31
N ARG A 165 9.54 -1.20 15.28
CA ARG A 165 9.72 0.26 15.44
C ARG A 165 9.00 1.03 14.33
N ARG A 166 9.12 0.57 13.11
CA ARG A 166 8.50 1.20 11.92
C ARG A 166 6.99 1.22 12.02
N PHE A 167 6.38 0.07 12.24
CA PHE A 167 4.93 -0.06 12.26
C PHE A 167 4.30 0.50 13.53
N ASN A 168 4.96 0.39 14.68
CA ASN A 168 4.50 1.04 15.90
C ASN A 168 4.50 2.57 15.75
N PHE A 169 5.53 3.14 15.12
CA PHE A 169 5.54 4.58 14.81
C PHE A 169 4.39 4.98 13.89
N ALA A 170 4.15 4.23 12.82
CA ALA A 170 3.03 4.47 11.91
C ALA A 170 1.68 4.36 12.65
N HIS A 171 1.54 3.40 13.57
CA HIS A 171 0.35 3.26 14.41
C HIS A 171 0.15 4.45 15.36
N MET A 172 1.20 4.99 15.95
CA MET A 172 1.10 6.21 16.77
C MET A 172 0.62 7.41 15.95
N GLN A 173 0.97 7.47 14.67
CA GLN A 173 0.42 8.50 13.77
C GLN A 173 -1.07 8.30 13.49
N HIS A 174 -1.59 7.05 13.46
CA HIS A 174 -3.03 6.80 13.36
C HIS A 174 -3.79 7.45 14.50
N HIS A 175 -3.31 7.38 15.75
CA HIS A 175 -3.92 8.09 16.90
C HIS A 175 -3.98 9.60 16.67
N ALA A 176 -2.88 10.21 16.20
CA ALA A 176 -2.84 11.64 15.92
C ALA A 176 -3.80 12.06 14.80
N ILE A 177 -3.95 11.21 13.77
CA ILE A 177 -4.88 11.43 12.67
C ILE A 177 -6.33 11.36 13.18
N VAL A 178 -6.69 10.32 13.95
CA VAL A 178 -8.05 10.18 14.50
C VAL A 178 -8.39 11.34 15.42
N ASP A 179 -7.45 11.77 16.27
CA ASP A 179 -7.64 12.97 17.10
C ASP A 179 -7.97 14.21 16.25
N ALA A 180 -7.23 14.44 15.17
CA ALA A 180 -7.49 15.55 14.25
C ALA A 180 -8.84 15.43 13.54
N LEU A 181 -9.24 14.21 13.14
CA LEU A 181 -10.53 13.95 12.47
C LEU A 181 -11.70 14.23 13.42
N VAL A 182 -11.66 13.68 14.65
CA VAL A 182 -12.73 13.85 15.67
C VAL A 182 -12.88 15.32 16.07
N ASN A 183 -11.76 16.04 16.19
CA ASN A 183 -11.76 17.46 16.55
C ASN A 183 -11.99 18.39 15.34
N ARG A 184 -12.33 17.84 14.15
CA ARG A 184 -12.63 18.59 12.93
C ARG A 184 -11.50 19.51 12.47
N GLN A 185 -10.26 19.11 12.74
CA GLN A 185 -9.05 19.87 12.39
C GLN A 185 -8.56 19.50 10.98
N GLY A 186 -9.31 19.89 9.93
CA GLY A 186 -9.08 19.44 8.55
C GLY A 186 -7.65 19.63 8.05
N ALA A 187 -7.07 20.84 8.23
CA ALA A 187 -5.70 21.10 7.80
C ALA A 187 -4.66 20.25 8.55
N ARG A 188 -4.88 20.00 9.86
CA ARG A 188 -4.01 19.12 10.64
C ARG A 188 -4.15 17.65 10.22
N ALA A 189 -5.38 17.18 9.97
CA ALA A 189 -5.64 15.82 9.48
C ALA A 189 -4.96 15.59 8.12
N GLU A 190 -5.04 16.54 7.18
CA GLU A 190 -4.34 16.50 5.91
C GLU A 190 -2.82 16.40 6.07
N ALA A 191 -2.23 17.27 6.88
CA ALA A 191 -0.78 17.29 7.10
C ALA A 191 -0.26 15.99 7.73
N LEU A 192 -0.96 15.47 8.75
CA LEU A 192 -0.62 14.22 9.43
C LEU A 192 -0.74 13.01 8.50
N MET A 193 -1.78 12.93 7.68
CA MET A 193 -1.97 11.84 6.73
C MET A 193 -0.90 11.86 5.63
N ARG A 194 -0.52 13.03 5.13
CA ARG A 194 0.58 13.18 4.16
C ARG A 194 1.91 12.75 4.76
N GLU A 195 2.21 13.15 5.99
CA GLU A 195 3.43 12.73 6.69
C GLU A 195 3.41 11.22 6.98
N HIS A 196 2.25 10.66 7.35
CA HIS A 196 2.10 9.22 7.57
C HIS A 196 2.40 8.41 6.31
N ALA A 197 1.94 8.82 5.13
CA ALA A 197 2.28 8.18 3.87
C ALA A 197 3.80 8.21 3.60
N ASN A 198 4.45 9.36 3.85
CA ASN A 198 5.89 9.53 3.65
C ASN A 198 6.73 8.79 4.70
N ALA A 199 6.26 8.71 5.94
CA ALA A 199 6.98 8.07 7.03
C ALA A 199 7.28 6.59 6.74
N THR A 200 6.35 5.88 6.08
CA THR A 200 6.54 4.48 5.67
C THR A 200 7.78 4.29 4.77
N MET A 201 8.13 5.29 3.96
CA MET A 201 9.31 5.25 3.08
C MET A 201 10.58 5.75 3.79
N ARG A 202 10.50 6.90 4.48
CA ARG A 202 11.67 7.56 5.06
C ARG A 202 12.21 6.89 6.32
N TYR A 203 11.34 6.31 7.15
CA TYR A 203 11.79 5.60 8.36
C TYR A 203 12.51 4.29 8.06
N ALA A 204 12.33 3.71 6.89
CA ALA A 204 13.19 2.64 6.43
C ALA A 204 14.67 3.06 6.43
N ASP A 205 14.96 4.29 6.00
CA ASP A 205 16.34 4.83 5.92
C ASP A 205 16.87 5.32 7.26
N LEU A 206 16.01 5.88 8.15
CA LEU A 206 16.42 6.40 9.46
C LEU A 206 16.81 5.32 10.47
N PHE A 207 16.27 4.11 10.35
CA PHE A 207 16.56 2.99 11.24
C PHE A 207 17.59 1.99 10.69
N GLY A 208 18.29 2.34 9.62
CA GLY A 208 19.34 1.58 8.97
C GLY A 208 19.04 1.32 7.51
N SER A 209 20.00 1.60 6.64
CA SER A 209 19.87 1.41 5.21
C SER A 209 19.43 -0.01 4.88
N PRO A 210 18.42 -0.18 4.04
CA PRO A 210 18.12 -1.47 3.50
C PRO A 210 19.15 -1.79 2.41
N HIS A 211 20.14 -2.58 2.68
CA HIS A 211 20.44 -3.62 1.72
C HIS A 211 19.25 -4.57 1.83
N ILE A 212 18.22 -4.28 1.02
CA ILE A 212 17.08 -5.18 0.87
C ILE A 212 17.66 -6.41 0.21
N ASP A 213 18.02 -7.38 1.03
CA ASP A 213 18.24 -8.72 0.56
C ASP A 213 16.87 -9.26 0.15
N HIS A 214 16.65 -9.42 -1.16
CA HIS A 214 15.37 -9.86 -1.71
C HIS A 214 14.92 -11.23 -1.15
N GLU A 215 15.83 -12.02 -0.57
CA GLU A 215 15.52 -13.31 0.06
C GLU A 215 14.75 -13.18 1.39
N GLY A 216 14.89 -12.07 2.12
CA GLY A 216 14.20 -11.82 3.39
C GLY A 216 12.91 -11.02 3.29
N LEU A 217 12.57 -10.49 2.10
CA LEU A 217 11.42 -9.61 1.94
C LEU A 217 10.13 -10.41 1.72
N LYS A 218 9.17 -10.29 2.63
CA LYS A 218 7.80 -10.78 2.43
C LYS A 218 6.90 -9.62 2.00
N VAL A 219 6.13 -9.83 0.94
CA VAL A 219 5.06 -8.91 0.53
C VAL A 219 3.73 -9.51 0.93
N ILE A 220 3.00 -8.84 1.83
CA ILE A 220 1.64 -9.18 2.25
C ILE A 220 0.68 -8.38 1.37
N ARG A 221 -0.32 -9.05 0.78
CA ARG A 221 -1.34 -8.44 -0.07
C ARG A 221 -2.67 -9.15 0.11
N ASP A 222 -3.74 -8.44 -0.23
CA ASP A 222 -5.06 -9.04 -0.41
C ASP A 222 -5.02 -10.08 -1.55
N MET A 223 -5.65 -11.23 -1.32
CA MET A 223 -5.91 -12.25 -2.35
C MET A 223 -7.19 -11.91 -3.11
#